data_8259b40efd8bba69f79b2329d4936ec9
#
_entry.id   8259b40efd8bba69f79b2329d4936ec9
#
_cell.length_a   1.000
_cell.length_b   1.000
_cell.length_c   1.000
_cell.angle_alpha   90.00
_cell.angle_beta   90.00
_cell.angle_gamma   90.00
#
_symmetry.space_group_name_H-M   'P 1'
#
loop_
_entity.id
_entity.type
_entity.pdbx_description
1 polymer ?
#
loop_
_entity_poly.entity_id
_entity_poly.type
_entity_poly.pdbx_seq_one_letter_code
_entity_poly.pdbx_strand_id
1 'polypeptide(L)'
;YLFHMELDTTGTGLRYEVGEALGVHGWNDEHEVSDFVRWCGFHPDELVYVPSVTRPGSFETRTVFQTLQQNLDIFGKPPKSFFEALGKIVESQDEARWLRFISSGEGNSTFKKLSDLETVTYVDVMHMFPTARVTMDWLVKNVEPIKPRHYSIASAQAAVGDSVHLLIVTVDWKTPHGSPRFGQCTRYLSALKPGSMVTVSLKPSVMKLPPLDTQPIIMAGLGTGAAPFRAFLQARALKKSQGIEVGPMYYYFGSRHRSM
;
A
#
# COMPACT_ATOMS: atom_id res chain seq x y z
N TYR A 1 -4.20 9.68 -12.07
CA TYR A 1 -5.53 10.16 -11.66
C TYR A 1 -5.55 10.42 -10.16
N LEU A 2 -6.08 11.58 -9.74
CA LEU A 2 -6.23 11.96 -8.34
C LEU A 2 -7.72 11.97 -7.98
N PHE A 3 -8.07 11.41 -6.81
CA PHE A 3 -9.46 11.41 -6.32
C PHE A 3 -9.51 11.63 -4.82
N HIS A 4 -10.66 12.12 -4.38
CA HIS A 4 -11.03 12.28 -2.98
C HIS A 4 -11.85 11.07 -2.54
N MET A 5 -11.51 10.49 -1.38
CA MET A 5 -12.21 9.36 -0.79
C MET A 5 -12.67 9.73 0.62
N GLU A 6 -13.92 9.41 0.92
CA GLU A 6 -14.52 9.55 2.25
C GLU A 6 -14.81 8.17 2.81
N LEU A 7 -14.32 7.92 4.02
CA LEU A 7 -14.53 6.67 4.75
C LEU A 7 -15.45 6.98 5.93
N ASP A 8 -16.60 6.33 5.98
CA ASP A 8 -17.51 6.37 7.13
C ASP A 8 -16.91 5.54 8.27
N THR A 9 -16.74 6.15 9.43
CA THR A 9 -16.21 5.54 10.64
C THR A 9 -17.25 5.42 11.76
N THR A 10 -18.52 5.63 11.45
CA THR A 10 -19.64 5.52 12.39
C THR A 10 -19.61 4.17 13.10
N GLY A 11 -19.71 4.18 14.42
CA GLY A 11 -19.72 2.97 15.25
C GLY A 11 -18.38 2.27 15.44
N THR A 12 -17.30 2.73 14.79
CA THR A 12 -15.96 2.10 14.95
C THR A 12 -15.21 2.59 16.18
N GLY A 13 -15.59 3.74 16.73
CA GLY A 13 -14.85 4.41 17.80
C GLY A 13 -13.52 5.03 17.35
N LEU A 14 -13.22 5.07 16.05
CA LEU A 14 -11.99 5.65 15.53
C LEU A 14 -11.93 7.14 15.82
N ARG A 15 -10.82 7.57 16.43
CA ARG A 15 -10.55 8.98 16.74
C ARG A 15 -9.15 9.33 16.24
N TYR A 16 -9.04 10.48 15.58
CA TYR A 16 -7.78 10.95 15.03
C TYR A 16 -7.60 12.46 15.21
N GLU A 17 -6.37 12.90 15.19
CA GLU A 17 -5.98 14.30 15.23
C GLU A 17 -5.54 14.77 13.84
N VAL A 18 -5.64 16.09 13.60
CA VAL A 18 -5.14 16.68 12.36
C VAL A 18 -3.63 16.48 12.23
N GLY A 19 -3.20 16.09 11.03
CA GLY A 19 -1.79 15.75 10.75
C GLY A 19 -1.47 14.27 10.86
N GLU A 20 -2.33 13.44 11.44
CA GLU A 20 -2.14 11.99 11.46
C GLU A 20 -2.36 11.36 10.08
N ALA A 21 -1.91 10.12 9.95
CA ALA A 21 -2.06 9.33 8.74
C ALA A 21 -2.93 8.11 8.98
N LEU A 22 -3.67 7.71 7.94
CA LEU A 22 -4.41 6.47 7.91
C LEU A 22 -3.61 5.40 7.18
N GLY A 23 -3.33 4.28 7.85
CA GLY A 23 -2.80 3.08 7.23
C GLY A 23 -3.92 2.28 6.60
N VAL A 24 -3.81 1.98 5.32
CA VAL A 24 -4.78 1.17 4.58
C VAL A 24 -4.15 -0.17 4.24
N HIS A 25 -4.83 -1.26 4.63
CA HIS A 25 -4.47 -2.62 4.27
C HIS A 25 -5.14 -2.98 2.94
N GLY A 26 -4.44 -2.69 1.84
CA GLY A 26 -4.93 -2.97 0.48
C GLY A 26 -4.85 -4.46 0.14
N TRP A 27 -5.75 -4.92 -0.72
CA TRP A 27 -5.77 -6.29 -1.22
C TRP A 27 -5.16 -6.37 -2.61
N ASN A 28 -4.61 -7.54 -2.94
CA ASN A 28 -4.21 -7.85 -4.30
C ASN A 28 -5.45 -8.01 -5.20
N ASP A 29 -5.26 -7.77 -6.48
CA ASP A 29 -6.34 -7.90 -7.48
C ASP A 29 -6.87 -9.33 -7.54
N GLU A 30 -8.19 -9.49 -7.49
CA GLU A 30 -8.87 -10.77 -7.42
C GLU A 30 -8.61 -11.65 -8.65
N HIS A 31 -8.59 -11.05 -9.84
CA HIS A 31 -8.37 -11.79 -11.08
C HIS A 31 -6.93 -12.28 -11.17
N GLU A 32 -5.97 -11.43 -10.85
CA GLU A 32 -4.54 -11.81 -10.85
C GLU A 32 -4.24 -12.89 -9.80
N VAL A 33 -4.87 -12.82 -8.62
CA VAL A 33 -4.78 -13.87 -7.60
C VAL A 33 -5.39 -15.18 -8.09
N SER A 34 -6.56 -15.13 -8.72
CA SER A 34 -7.22 -16.32 -9.30
C SER A 34 -6.35 -16.99 -10.37
N ASP A 35 -5.70 -16.19 -11.22
CA ASP A 35 -4.79 -16.72 -12.25
C ASP A 35 -3.56 -17.36 -11.63
N PHE A 36 -2.99 -16.77 -10.59
CA PHE A 36 -1.85 -17.33 -9.87
C PHE A 36 -2.21 -18.64 -9.14
N VAL A 37 -3.36 -18.69 -8.45
CA VAL A 37 -3.89 -19.92 -7.81
C VAL A 37 -4.01 -21.05 -8.82
N ARG A 38 -4.58 -20.75 -10.00
CA ARG A 38 -4.73 -21.71 -11.10
C ARG A 38 -3.38 -22.16 -11.64
N TRP A 39 -2.46 -21.24 -11.83
CA TRP A 39 -1.11 -21.56 -12.31
C TRP A 39 -0.34 -22.46 -11.34
N CYS A 40 -0.45 -22.24 -10.03
CA CYS A 40 0.14 -23.10 -9.00
C CYS A 40 -0.57 -24.44 -8.83
N GLY A 41 -1.81 -24.59 -9.32
CA GLY A 41 -2.64 -25.77 -9.06
C GLY A 41 -3.14 -25.86 -7.61
N PHE A 42 -3.26 -24.72 -6.91
CA PHE A 42 -3.75 -24.69 -5.54
C PHE A 42 -5.26 -24.82 -5.48
N HIS A 43 -5.75 -25.31 -4.35
CA HIS A 43 -7.18 -25.30 -4.02
C HIS A 43 -7.52 -23.99 -3.30
N PRO A 44 -8.34 -23.09 -3.89
CA PRO A 44 -8.56 -21.75 -3.33
C PRO A 44 -9.19 -21.76 -1.93
N ASP A 45 -10.02 -22.76 -1.63
CA ASP A 45 -10.76 -22.88 -0.37
C ASP A 45 -10.03 -23.71 0.71
N GLU A 46 -8.85 -24.25 0.41
CA GLU A 46 -8.03 -24.95 1.39
C GLU A 46 -7.62 -23.99 2.52
N LEU A 47 -7.70 -24.48 3.77
CA LEU A 47 -7.38 -23.67 4.94
C LEU A 47 -5.89 -23.70 5.25
N VAL A 48 -5.34 -22.52 5.51
CA VAL A 48 -3.95 -22.31 5.92
C VAL A 48 -3.89 -21.47 7.19
N TYR A 49 -2.86 -21.72 8.00
CA TYR A 49 -2.61 -20.99 9.24
C TYR A 49 -1.45 -20.02 9.03
N VAL A 50 -1.74 -18.74 9.07
CA VAL A 50 -0.80 -17.69 8.65
C VAL A 50 -0.63 -16.60 9.70
N PRO A 51 0.53 -15.92 9.75
CA PRO A 51 0.70 -14.72 10.57
C PRO A 51 -0.31 -13.63 10.18
N SER A 52 -0.95 -13.01 11.18
CA SER A 52 -1.89 -11.91 10.93
C SER A 52 -1.14 -10.65 10.50
N VAL A 53 -1.59 -10.02 9.40
CA VAL A 53 -1.03 -8.74 8.92
C VAL A 53 -1.53 -7.53 9.72
N THR A 54 -2.65 -7.68 10.44
CA THR A 54 -3.26 -6.60 11.24
C THR A 54 -2.94 -6.68 12.73
N ARG A 55 -2.55 -7.86 13.22
CA ARG A 55 -2.24 -8.12 14.63
C ARG A 55 -0.88 -8.82 14.77
N PRO A 56 0.21 -8.05 14.85
CA PRO A 56 1.57 -8.60 14.97
C PRO A 56 1.69 -9.61 16.12
N GLY A 57 2.39 -10.72 15.86
CA GLY A 57 2.58 -11.81 16.82
C GLY A 57 1.41 -12.76 17.00
N SER A 58 0.30 -12.55 16.29
CA SER A 58 -0.83 -13.47 16.24
C SER A 58 -0.90 -14.22 14.91
N PHE A 59 -1.63 -15.34 14.92
CA PHE A 59 -1.91 -16.15 13.74
C PHE A 59 -3.40 -16.20 13.48
N GLU A 60 -3.78 -16.45 12.25
CA GLU A 60 -5.17 -16.58 11.82
C GLU A 60 -5.33 -17.69 10.78
N THR A 61 -6.49 -18.33 10.78
CA THR A 61 -6.86 -19.30 9.75
C THR A 61 -7.54 -18.56 8.61
N ARG A 62 -7.03 -18.79 7.38
CA ARG A 62 -7.56 -18.21 6.15
C ARG A 62 -7.61 -19.26 5.06
N THR A 63 -8.38 -19.02 4.00
CA THR A 63 -8.25 -19.82 2.80
C THR A 63 -6.98 -19.46 2.04
N VAL A 64 -6.53 -20.36 1.16
CA VAL A 64 -5.42 -20.09 0.23
C VAL A 64 -5.68 -18.80 -0.55
N PHE A 65 -6.89 -18.65 -1.09
CA PHE A 65 -7.27 -17.46 -1.84
C PHE A 65 -7.17 -16.19 -0.99
N GLN A 66 -7.75 -16.19 0.21
CA GLN A 66 -7.68 -15.05 1.13
C GLN A 66 -6.24 -14.72 1.53
N THR A 67 -5.40 -15.73 1.74
CA THR A 67 -3.99 -15.53 2.09
C THR A 67 -3.23 -14.82 0.97
N LEU A 68 -3.41 -15.25 -0.27
CA LEU A 68 -2.77 -14.65 -1.44
C LEU A 68 -3.33 -13.26 -1.78
N GLN A 69 -4.61 -13.02 -1.50
CA GLN A 69 -5.25 -11.74 -1.74
C GLN A 69 -4.94 -10.70 -0.65
N GLN A 70 -4.89 -11.11 0.63
CA GLN A 70 -4.95 -10.20 1.76
C GLN A 70 -3.69 -10.19 2.64
N ASN A 71 -2.88 -11.26 2.61
CA ASN A 71 -1.75 -11.41 3.51
C ASN A 71 -0.39 -11.32 2.80
N LEU A 72 -0.21 -11.96 1.65
CA LEU A 72 1.08 -12.07 0.96
C LEU A 72 1.19 -11.07 -0.20
N ASP A 73 2.29 -10.33 -0.23
CA ASP A 73 2.55 -9.33 -1.28
C ASP A 73 3.14 -9.98 -2.54
N ILE A 74 2.43 -10.97 -3.11
CA ILE A 74 2.90 -11.76 -4.28
C ILE A 74 3.16 -10.91 -5.53
N PHE A 75 2.57 -9.72 -5.62
CA PHE A 75 2.80 -8.74 -6.69
C PHE A 75 3.77 -7.63 -6.27
N GLY A 76 4.40 -7.77 -5.11
CA GLY A 76 5.46 -6.90 -4.63
C GLY A 76 6.83 -7.26 -5.23
N LYS A 77 7.84 -6.48 -4.85
CA LYS A 77 9.22 -6.59 -5.32
C LYS A 77 9.99 -7.63 -4.49
N PRO A 78 10.45 -8.74 -5.08
CA PRO A 78 11.18 -9.76 -4.34
C PRO A 78 12.60 -9.29 -3.98
N PRO A 79 13.08 -9.58 -2.75
CA PRO A 79 14.47 -9.37 -2.36
C PRO A 79 15.37 -10.47 -2.93
N LYS A 80 16.70 -10.28 -2.88
CA LYS A 80 17.67 -11.30 -3.31
C LYS A 80 17.50 -12.65 -2.61
N SER A 81 17.12 -12.63 -1.34
CA SER A 81 16.88 -13.84 -0.55
C SER A 81 15.76 -14.72 -1.11
N PHE A 82 14.78 -14.12 -1.80
CA PHE A 82 13.75 -14.88 -2.49
C PHE A 82 14.32 -15.68 -3.68
N PHE A 83 15.18 -15.08 -4.50
CA PHE A 83 15.86 -15.78 -5.60
C PHE A 83 16.72 -16.93 -5.08
N GLU A 84 17.43 -16.71 -3.96
CA GLU A 84 18.21 -17.77 -3.30
C GLU A 84 17.32 -18.90 -2.80
N ALA A 85 16.20 -18.58 -2.15
CA ALA A 85 15.25 -19.57 -1.64
C ALA A 85 14.59 -20.36 -2.78
N LEU A 86 14.20 -19.69 -3.86
CA LEU A 86 13.62 -20.32 -5.05
C LEU A 86 14.60 -21.29 -5.71
N GLY A 87 15.88 -20.93 -5.76
CA GLY A 87 16.95 -21.80 -6.31
C GLY A 87 17.14 -23.13 -5.58
N LYS A 88 16.60 -23.27 -4.36
CA LYS A 88 16.66 -24.51 -3.57
C LYS A 88 15.53 -25.47 -3.89
N ILE A 89 14.47 -25.03 -4.60
CA ILE A 89 13.26 -25.82 -4.89
C ILE A 89 12.96 -25.96 -6.38
N VAL A 90 13.77 -25.44 -7.27
CA VAL A 90 13.69 -25.70 -8.71
C VAL A 90 14.24 -27.09 -9.04
N GLU A 91 13.61 -27.77 -9.99
CA GLU A 91 14.08 -29.08 -10.47
C GLU A 91 15.18 -28.96 -11.53
N SER A 92 15.17 -27.89 -12.32
CA SER A 92 16.16 -27.62 -13.36
C SER A 92 17.48 -27.14 -12.78
N GLN A 93 18.58 -27.82 -13.12
CA GLN A 93 19.91 -27.39 -12.73
C GLN A 93 20.33 -26.04 -13.35
N ASP A 94 19.84 -25.73 -14.54
CA ASP A 94 20.12 -24.47 -15.20
C ASP A 94 19.36 -23.31 -14.50
N GLU A 95 18.11 -23.51 -14.14
CA GLU A 95 17.37 -22.54 -13.32
C GLU A 95 18.04 -22.32 -11.96
N ALA A 96 18.48 -23.39 -11.30
CA ALA A 96 19.21 -23.28 -10.03
C ALA A 96 20.51 -22.47 -10.16
N ARG A 97 21.26 -22.65 -11.27
CA ARG A 97 22.48 -21.87 -11.55
C ARG A 97 22.18 -20.38 -11.77
N TRP A 98 21.12 -20.07 -12.55
CA TRP A 98 20.69 -18.71 -12.81
C TRP A 98 20.23 -18.01 -11.52
N LEU A 99 19.39 -18.66 -10.72
CA LEU A 99 18.90 -18.11 -9.45
C LEU A 99 20.05 -17.85 -8.47
N ARG A 100 21.03 -18.75 -8.40
CA ARG A 100 22.24 -18.58 -7.59
C ARG A 100 23.07 -17.39 -8.10
N PHE A 101 23.24 -17.27 -9.42
CA PHE A 101 23.95 -16.13 -10.00
C PHE A 101 23.25 -14.80 -9.67
N ILE A 102 21.94 -14.68 -9.92
CA ILE A 102 21.17 -13.45 -9.65
C ILE A 102 21.26 -13.05 -8.17
N SER A 103 21.24 -14.00 -7.24
CA SER A 103 21.36 -13.74 -5.81
C SER A 103 22.77 -13.44 -5.32
N SER A 104 23.81 -13.75 -6.12
CA SER A 104 25.22 -13.53 -5.78
C SER A 104 25.66 -12.06 -5.90
N GLY A 105 26.89 -11.78 -5.48
CA GLY A 105 27.55 -10.49 -5.70
C GLY A 105 27.81 -10.21 -7.18
N GLU A 106 28.22 -11.23 -7.94
CA GLU A 106 28.51 -11.15 -9.38
C GLU A 106 27.24 -10.83 -10.19
N GLY A 107 26.09 -11.39 -9.82
CA GLY A 107 24.81 -11.16 -10.46
C GLY A 107 24.10 -9.85 -10.05
N ASN A 108 24.75 -8.97 -9.27
CA ASN A 108 24.11 -7.78 -8.73
C ASN A 108 23.57 -6.82 -9.81
N SER A 109 24.25 -6.69 -10.94
CA SER A 109 23.79 -5.87 -12.07
C SER A 109 22.51 -6.44 -12.69
N THR A 110 22.43 -7.76 -12.85
CA THR A 110 21.26 -8.48 -13.34
C THR A 110 20.10 -8.34 -12.37
N PHE A 111 20.35 -8.54 -11.07
CA PHE A 111 19.33 -8.32 -10.03
C PHE A 111 18.77 -6.90 -10.08
N LYS A 112 19.63 -5.86 -10.13
CA LYS A 112 19.19 -4.47 -10.24
C LYS A 112 18.37 -4.20 -11.49
N LYS A 113 18.75 -4.78 -12.64
CA LYS A 113 17.97 -4.65 -13.87
C LYS A 113 16.55 -5.23 -13.69
N LEU A 114 16.43 -6.44 -13.17
CA LEU A 114 15.14 -7.07 -12.90
C LEU A 114 14.32 -6.27 -11.88
N SER A 115 14.95 -5.84 -10.82
CA SER A 115 14.33 -5.19 -9.68
C SER A 115 13.94 -3.72 -9.91
N ASP A 116 14.82 -2.93 -10.52
CA ASP A 116 14.68 -1.48 -10.60
C ASP A 116 14.18 -1.00 -11.97
N LEU A 117 14.52 -1.71 -13.04
CA LEU A 117 14.07 -1.37 -14.40
C LEU A 117 12.83 -2.15 -14.80
N GLU A 118 12.88 -3.47 -14.73
CA GLU A 118 11.74 -4.33 -15.11
C GLU A 118 10.69 -4.42 -13.99
N THR A 119 11.05 -4.02 -12.79
CA THR A 119 10.17 -4.05 -11.61
C THR A 119 9.42 -5.39 -11.48
N VAL A 120 10.18 -6.50 -11.61
CA VAL A 120 9.61 -7.85 -11.53
C VAL A 120 8.98 -8.10 -10.16
N THR A 121 7.85 -8.79 -10.16
CA THR A 121 7.13 -9.21 -8.96
C THR A 121 7.55 -10.62 -8.55
N TYR A 122 7.12 -11.07 -7.35
CA TYR A 122 7.32 -12.47 -6.95
C TYR A 122 6.70 -13.43 -7.97
N VAL A 123 5.50 -13.13 -8.46
CA VAL A 123 4.81 -13.93 -9.50
C VAL A 123 5.60 -13.96 -10.80
N ASP A 124 6.12 -12.81 -11.26
CA ASP A 124 6.96 -12.78 -12.46
C ASP A 124 8.18 -13.67 -12.33
N VAL A 125 8.86 -13.61 -11.18
CA VAL A 125 10.06 -14.46 -10.96
C VAL A 125 9.68 -15.94 -10.93
N MET A 126 8.59 -16.33 -10.31
CA MET A 126 8.13 -17.73 -10.35
C MET A 126 7.78 -18.18 -11.77
N HIS A 127 7.18 -17.32 -12.60
CA HIS A 127 6.93 -17.62 -14.00
C HIS A 127 8.21 -17.74 -14.83
N MET A 128 9.28 -16.97 -14.49
CA MET A 128 10.59 -17.09 -15.14
C MET A 128 11.31 -18.41 -14.83
N PHE A 129 10.97 -19.04 -13.69
CA PHE A 129 11.58 -20.29 -13.22
C PHE A 129 10.49 -21.35 -12.90
N PRO A 130 9.85 -21.88 -13.96
CA PRO A 130 8.63 -22.67 -13.82
C PRO A 130 8.84 -24.08 -13.24
N THR A 131 10.09 -24.54 -13.11
CA THR A 131 10.35 -25.85 -12.47
C THR A 131 10.36 -25.79 -10.95
N ALA A 132 10.15 -24.60 -10.36
CA ALA A 132 10.02 -24.43 -8.91
C ALA A 132 8.74 -25.09 -8.39
N ARG A 133 8.87 -25.96 -7.37
CA ARG A 133 7.73 -26.61 -6.70
C ARG A 133 7.31 -25.80 -5.47
N VAL A 134 6.60 -24.72 -5.70
CA VAL A 134 6.10 -23.86 -4.62
C VAL A 134 4.92 -24.51 -3.93
N THR A 135 4.87 -24.38 -2.60
CA THR A 135 3.73 -24.75 -1.75
C THR A 135 3.26 -23.53 -0.98
N MET A 136 2.06 -23.58 -0.41
CA MET A 136 1.57 -22.47 0.41
C MET A 136 2.47 -22.19 1.62
N ASP A 137 2.94 -23.24 2.30
CA ASP A 137 3.88 -23.09 3.43
C ASP A 137 5.18 -22.41 3.00
N TRP A 138 5.70 -22.75 1.82
CA TRP A 138 6.88 -22.13 1.27
C TRP A 138 6.63 -20.65 0.92
N LEU A 139 5.49 -20.33 0.33
CA LEU A 139 5.11 -18.94 0.02
C LEU A 139 4.96 -18.10 1.28
N VAL A 140 4.26 -18.59 2.30
CA VAL A 140 4.10 -17.90 3.60
C VAL A 140 5.45 -17.61 4.25
N LYS A 141 6.44 -18.49 4.06
CA LYS A 141 7.78 -18.32 4.63
C LYS A 141 8.67 -17.36 3.85
N ASN A 142 8.51 -17.28 2.53
CA ASN A 142 9.47 -16.61 1.63
C ASN A 142 8.92 -15.36 0.93
N VAL A 143 7.62 -15.11 0.98
CA VAL A 143 7.00 -13.89 0.44
C VAL A 143 6.69 -12.95 1.60
N GLU A 144 7.07 -11.67 1.44
CA GLU A 144 6.76 -10.68 2.47
C GLU A 144 5.24 -10.45 2.60
N PRO A 145 4.76 -10.12 3.82
CA PRO A 145 3.37 -9.74 4.00
C PRO A 145 3.07 -8.40 3.34
N ILE A 146 1.80 -8.20 2.94
CA ILE A 146 1.32 -6.90 2.49
C ILE A 146 1.47 -5.90 3.64
N LYS A 147 2.18 -4.79 3.37
CA LYS A 147 2.36 -3.70 4.34
C LYS A 147 1.29 -2.63 4.10
N PRO A 148 0.66 -2.09 5.16
CA PRO A 148 -0.28 -1.00 5.00
C PRO A 148 0.40 0.21 4.36
N ARG A 149 -0.31 0.90 3.47
CA ARG A 149 0.13 2.18 2.90
C ARG A 149 -0.48 3.32 3.69
N HIS A 150 0.34 4.29 4.04
CA HIS A 150 -0.06 5.42 4.87
C HIS A 150 -0.42 6.62 4.00
N TYR A 151 -1.59 7.17 4.25
CA TYR A 151 -2.12 8.35 3.60
C TYR A 151 -2.36 9.43 4.65
N SER A 152 -1.82 10.63 4.45
CA SER A 152 -2.13 11.75 5.32
C SER A 152 -3.63 12.02 5.30
N ILE A 153 -4.24 12.14 6.47
CA ILE A 153 -5.67 12.41 6.59
C ILE A 153 -5.95 13.84 6.13
N ALA A 154 -6.92 13.99 5.24
CA ALA A 154 -7.27 15.25 4.59
C ALA A 154 -8.48 15.93 5.24
N SER A 155 -8.86 15.55 6.46
CA SER A 155 -10.00 16.08 7.20
C SER A 155 -9.66 16.36 8.65
N ALA A 156 -10.40 17.26 9.27
CA ALA A 156 -10.41 17.46 10.71
C ALA A 156 -11.65 16.78 11.31
N GLN A 157 -11.48 15.81 12.20
CA GLN A 157 -12.61 15.06 12.77
C GLN A 157 -13.65 15.95 13.43
N ALA A 158 -13.22 17.01 14.10
CA ALA A 158 -14.14 17.98 14.70
C ALA A 158 -15.06 18.67 13.68
N ALA A 159 -14.65 18.77 12.40
CA ALA A 159 -15.43 19.40 11.34
C ALA A 159 -16.30 18.39 10.56
N VAL A 160 -15.84 17.13 10.40
CA VAL A 160 -16.52 16.13 9.55
C VAL A 160 -17.21 15.03 10.33
N GLY A 161 -17.03 14.96 11.66
CA GLY A 161 -17.64 13.94 12.50
C GLY A 161 -16.99 12.56 12.32
N ASP A 162 -17.79 11.50 12.30
CA ASP A 162 -17.34 10.12 12.16
C ASP A 162 -17.00 9.81 10.69
N SER A 163 -16.03 10.54 10.14
CA SER A 163 -15.54 10.37 8.78
C SER A 163 -14.03 10.62 8.70
N VAL A 164 -13.36 9.93 7.77
CA VAL A 164 -11.96 10.18 7.40
C VAL A 164 -11.90 10.45 5.90
N HIS A 165 -11.28 11.57 5.53
CA HIS A 165 -11.09 11.93 4.13
C HIS A 165 -9.65 11.71 3.70
N LEU A 166 -9.44 11.17 2.52
CA LEU A 166 -8.13 10.94 1.91
C LEU A 166 -8.05 11.61 0.54
N LEU A 167 -6.87 12.08 0.17
CA LEU A 167 -6.52 12.46 -1.20
C LEU A 167 -5.58 11.39 -1.76
N ILE A 168 -6.01 10.72 -2.81
CA ILE A 168 -5.30 9.54 -3.35
C ILE A 168 -4.96 9.80 -4.81
N VAL A 169 -3.71 9.53 -5.18
CA VAL A 169 -3.27 9.49 -6.58
C VAL A 169 -3.00 8.05 -6.96
N THR A 170 -3.57 7.60 -8.07
CA THR A 170 -3.26 6.29 -8.64
C THR A 170 -1.83 6.27 -9.15
N VAL A 171 -1.14 5.16 -8.89
CA VAL A 171 0.22 4.93 -9.36
C VAL A 171 0.19 3.80 -10.36
N ASP A 172 0.56 4.11 -11.60
CA ASP A 172 0.70 3.13 -12.67
C ASP A 172 1.89 3.53 -13.57
N TRP A 173 2.58 2.54 -14.11
CA TRP A 173 3.68 2.74 -15.05
C TRP A 173 3.82 1.54 -15.98
N LYS A 174 4.67 1.68 -16.98
CA LYS A 174 5.06 0.56 -17.85
C LYS A 174 6.53 0.26 -17.67
N THR A 175 6.87 -1.02 -17.69
CA THR A 175 8.26 -1.46 -17.75
C THR A 175 8.89 -1.12 -19.10
N PRO A 176 10.22 -1.17 -19.24
CA PRO A 176 10.89 -0.99 -20.52
C PRO A 176 10.37 -1.93 -21.63
N HIS A 177 9.91 -3.12 -21.27
CA HIS A 177 9.30 -4.09 -22.20
C HIS A 177 7.79 -3.90 -22.39
N GLY A 178 7.21 -2.83 -21.84
CA GLY A 178 5.81 -2.46 -22.04
C GLY A 178 4.81 -3.15 -21.11
N SER A 179 5.26 -3.97 -20.16
CA SER A 179 4.37 -4.60 -19.18
C SER A 179 3.76 -3.55 -18.23
N PRO A 180 2.43 -3.54 -18.03
CA PRO A 180 1.80 -2.61 -17.09
C PRO A 180 2.15 -2.98 -15.65
N ARG A 181 2.29 -1.95 -14.82
CA ARG A 181 2.52 -2.06 -13.38
C ARG A 181 1.59 -1.10 -12.65
N PHE A 182 1.19 -1.47 -11.45
CA PHE A 182 0.25 -0.70 -10.64
C PHE A 182 0.72 -0.62 -9.19
N GLY A 183 0.48 0.52 -8.56
CA GLY A 183 0.60 0.61 -7.11
C GLY A 183 -0.50 -0.25 -6.45
N GLN A 184 -0.12 -1.26 -5.72
CA GLN A 184 -1.03 -2.27 -5.15
C GLN A 184 -2.20 -1.63 -4.38
N CYS A 185 -1.92 -0.77 -3.40
CA CYS A 185 -2.96 -0.17 -2.56
C CYS A 185 -3.80 0.87 -3.32
N THR A 186 -3.19 1.68 -4.21
CA THR A 186 -3.96 2.67 -4.99
C THR A 186 -4.85 2.01 -6.03
N ARG A 187 -4.43 0.89 -6.63
CA ARG A 187 -5.28 0.07 -7.50
C ARG A 187 -6.46 -0.50 -6.72
N TYR A 188 -6.22 -1.07 -5.54
CA TYR A 188 -7.26 -1.56 -4.64
C TYR A 188 -8.27 -0.45 -4.32
N LEU A 189 -7.81 0.70 -3.83
CA LEU A 189 -8.68 1.81 -3.44
C LEU A 189 -9.48 2.38 -4.61
N SER A 190 -8.90 2.45 -5.81
CA SER A 190 -9.59 2.95 -7.00
C SER A 190 -10.68 2.01 -7.55
N ALA A 191 -10.62 0.73 -7.20
CA ALA A 191 -11.60 -0.29 -7.59
C ALA A 191 -12.78 -0.41 -6.61
N LEU A 192 -12.68 0.19 -5.42
CA LEU A 192 -13.73 0.14 -4.41
C LEU A 192 -15.00 0.85 -4.88
N LYS A 193 -16.12 0.33 -4.44
CA LYS A 193 -17.45 0.94 -4.67
C LYS A 193 -17.96 1.55 -3.36
N PRO A 194 -18.85 2.55 -3.41
CA PRO A 194 -19.53 3.03 -2.22
C PRO A 194 -20.15 1.88 -1.40
N GLY A 195 -19.92 1.88 -0.09
CA GLY A 195 -20.34 0.80 0.80
C GLY A 195 -19.33 -0.34 1.00
N SER A 196 -18.21 -0.35 0.26
CA SER A 196 -17.14 -1.32 0.48
C SER A 196 -16.47 -1.12 1.85
N MET A 197 -16.16 -2.23 2.52
CA MET A 197 -15.43 -2.21 3.80
C MET A 197 -13.92 -2.17 3.56
N VAL A 198 -13.21 -1.34 4.35
CA VAL A 198 -11.75 -1.18 4.24
C VAL A 198 -11.11 -1.39 5.61
N THR A 199 -10.07 -2.21 5.67
CA THR A 199 -9.29 -2.38 6.89
C THR A 199 -8.26 -1.26 7.01
N VAL A 200 -8.34 -0.51 8.12
CA VAL A 200 -7.49 0.66 8.35
C VAL A 200 -6.88 0.65 9.74
N SER A 201 -5.80 1.42 9.90
CA SER A 201 -5.14 1.69 11.17
C SER A 201 -4.72 3.16 11.24
N LEU A 202 -4.62 3.71 12.43
CA LEU A 202 -4.07 5.06 12.62
C LEU A 202 -2.55 5.02 12.79
N LYS A 203 -1.89 6.02 12.23
CA LYS A 203 -0.47 6.25 12.43
C LYS A 203 -0.23 7.67 12.92
N PRO A 204 0.33 7.85 14.13
CA PRO A 204 0.75 9.15 14.62
C PRO A 204 1.75 9.82 13.67
N SER A 205 1.71 11.14 13.60
CA SER A 205 2.63 11.94 12.78
C SER A 205 3.23 13.08 13.62
N VAL A 206 4.40 13.52 13.20
CA VAL A 206 5.05 14.74 13.74
C VAL A 206 4.42 16.02 13.18
N MET A 207 3.65 15.92 12.10
CA MET A 207 2.95 17.05 11.48
C MET A 207 1.75 17.42 12.35
N LYS A 208 1.81 18.59 12.99
CA LYS A 208 0.76 19.08 13.89
C LYS A 208 0.51 20.56 13.67
N LEU A 209 -0.69 21.01 14.02
CA LEU A 209 -0.96 22.45 14.18
C LEU A 209 -0.12 23.01 15.35
N PRO A 210 0.29 24.29 15.28
CA PRO A 210 0.90 24.96 16.42
C PRO A 210 -0.02 24.91 17.66
N PRO A 211 0.55 24.92 18.87
CA PRO A 211 -0.23 24.84 20.12
C PRO A 211 -1.16 26.03 20.34
N LEU A 212 -0.81 27.22 19.81
CA LEU A 212 -1.64 28.41 19.88
C LEU A 212 -2.40 28.60 18.57
N ASP A 213 -3.69 28.78 18.64
CA ASP A 213 -4.54 29.01 17.46
C ASP A 213 -4.21 30.33 16.75
N THR A 214 -3.73 31.33 17.48
CA THR A 214 -3.32 32.63 16.96
C THR A 214 -1.95 32.63 16.27
N GLN A 215 -1.18 31.55 16.40
CA GLN A 215 0.12 31.45 15.75
C GLN A 215 -0.02 31.35 14.23
N PRO A 216 0.68 32.19 13.43
CA PRO A 216 0.69 32.08 11.98
C PRO A 216 1.22 30.73 11.52
N ILE A 217 0.67 30.21 10.40
CA ILE A 217 1.19 29.00 9.74
C ILE A 217 1.43 29.24 8.26
N ILE A 218 2.54 28.70 7.78
CA ILE A 218 2.89 28.64 6.35
C ILE A 218 2.84 27.17 5.93
N MET A 219 2.09 26.91 4.88
CA MET A 219 1.89 25.58 4.32
C MET A 219 2.32 25.57 2.86
N ALA A 220 3.06 24.55 2.43
CA ALA A 220 3.44 24.36 1.04
C ALA A 220 3.21 22.92 0.63
N GLY A 221 2.41 22.68 -0.39
CA GLY A 221 2.09 21.34 -0.84
C GLY A 221 1.34 21.34 -2.16
N LEU A 222 1.55 20.28 -2.95
CA LEU A 222 0.90 20.07 -4.24
C LEU A 222 0.39 18.63 -4.32
N GLY A 223 -0.61 18.40 -5.17
CA GLY A 223 -1.21 17.08 -5.32
C GLY A 223 -1.70 16.51 -3.98
N THR A 224 -1.34 15.27 -3.67
CA THR A 224 -1.69 14.63 -2.39
C THR A 224 -0.99 15.22 -1.18
N GLY A 225 0.09 15.99 -1.38
CA GLY A 225 0.74 16.77 -0.32
C GLY A 225 -0.14 17.87 0.28
N ALA A 226 -1.25 18.21 -0.38
CA ALA A 226 -2.27 19.13 0.15
C ALA A 226 -3.13 18.51 1.27
N ALA A 227 -3.14 17.18 1.42
CA ALA A 227 -4.03 16.47 2.33
C ALA A 227 -3.98 16.98 3.79
N PRO A 228 -2.82 16.99 4.47
CA PRO A 228 -2.77 17.47 5.86
C PRO A 228 -3.11 18.96 5.98
N PHE A 229 -2.80 19.76 4.98
CA PHE A 229 -3.11 21.19 4.99
C PHE A 229 -4.59 21.46 4.83
N ARG A 230 -5.31 20.62 4.06
CA ARG A 230 -6.77 20.66 4.01
C ARG A 230 -7.37 20.41 5.40
N ALA A 231 -6.84 19.44 6.15
CA ALA A 231 -7.27 19.17 7.52
C ALA A 231 -7.00 20.37 8.46
N PHE A 232 -5.83 21.01 8.35
CA PHE A 232 -5.47 22.18 9.13
C PHE A 232 -6.39 23.36 8.85
N LEU A 233 -6.71 23.61 7.56
CA LEU A 233 -7.64 24.65 7.16
C LEU A 233 -9.04 24.40 7.73
N GLN A 234 -9.54 23.17 7.64
CA GLN A 234 -10.84 22.81 8.22
C GLN A 234 -10.88 23.01 9.73
N ALA A 235 -9.86 22.57 10.46
CA ALA A 235 -9.79 22.73 11.92
C ALA A 235 -9.85 24.20 12.33
N ARG A 236 -9.06 25.06 11.67
CA ARG A 236 -9.05 26.49 11.96
C ARG A 236 -10.30 27.22 11.48
N ALA A 237 -10.86 26.84 10.33
CA ALA A 237 -12.13 27.38 9.87
C ALA A 237 -13.28 27.10 10.86
N LEU A 238 -13.32 25.87 11.41
CA LEU A 238 -14.29 25.52 12.44
C LEU A 238 -14.11 26.40 13.69
N LYS A 239 -12.90 26.53 14.22
CA LYS A 239 -12.61 27.38 15.37
C LYS A 239 -13.02 28.84 15.14
N LYS A 240 -12.71 29.36 13.96
CA LYS A 240 -13.12 30.73 13.58
C LYS A 240 -14.63 30.89 13.55
N SER A 241 -15.37 29.89 13.04
CA SER A 241 -16.83 29.92 13.04
C SER A 241 -17.45 29.90 14.47
N GLN A 242 -16.70 29.36 15.43
CA GLN A 242 -17.04 29.32 16.86
C GLN A 242 -16.62 30.60 17.59
N GLY A 243 -16.13 31.63 16.91
CA GLY A 243 -15.67 32.88 17.48
C GLY A 243 -14.27 32.85 18.11
N ILE A 244 -13.53 31.77 17.93
CA ILE A 244 -12.13 31.64 18.40
C ILE A 244 -11.22 32.41 17.44
N GLU A 245 -10.34 33.24 17.97
CA GLU A 245 -9.33 33.96 17.17
C GLU A 245 -8.31 32.99 16.62
N VAL A 246 -8.07 33.05 15.32
CA VAL A 246 -7.09 32.22 14.61
C VAL A 246 -6.08 33.11 13.88
N GLY A 247 -4.81 32.70 13.93
CA GLY A 247 -3.73 33.40 13.24
C GLY A 247 -3.80 33.23 11.72
N PRO A 248 -3.08 34.08 10.98
CA PRO A 248 -3.06 34.03 9.52
C PRO A 248 -2.49 32.72 9.01
N MET A 249 -3.04 32.25 7.89
CA MET A 249 -2.65 31.04 7.19
C MET A 249 -2.23 31.37 5.77
N TYR A 250 -1.04 30.96 5.39
CA TYR A 250 -0.49 31.14 4.05
C TYR A 250 -0.31 29.77 3.42
N TYR A 251 -1.01 29.53 2.30
CA TYR A 251 -0.90 28.26 1.58
C TYR A 251 -0.33 28.44 0.19
N TYR A 252 0.82 27.83 -0.05
CA TYR A 252 1.49 27.80 -1.35
C TYR A 252 1.17 26.47 -2.03
N PHE A 253 0.32 26.56 -3.06
CA PHE A 253 -0.07 25.41 -3.88
C PHE A 253 0.67 25.43 -5.21
N GLY A 254 1.26 24.31 -5.58
CA GLY A 254 1.95 24.13 -6.87
C GLY A 254 1.16 23.22 -7.81
N SER A 255 1.18 23.55 -9.10
CA SER A 255 0.63 22.73 -10.18
C SER A 255 1.56 22.75 -11.39
N ARG A 256 1.59 21.63 -12.16
CA ARG A 256 2.37 21.58 -13.40
C ARG A 256 1.78 22.48 -14.49
N HIS A 257 0.50 22.72 -14.46
CA HIS A 257 -0.24 23.53 -15.43
C HIS A 257 -1.11 24.56 -14.71
N ARG A 258 -1.23 25.74 -15.29
CA ARG A 258 -2.00 26.84 -14.70
C ARG A 258 -3.52 26.58 -14.71
N SER A 259 -3.98 25.73 -15.61
CA SER A 259 -5.39 25.41 -15.86
C SER A 259 -5.84 24.06 -15.32
N MET A 260 -5.15 23.51 -14.33
CA MET A 260 -5.56 22.27 -13.66
C MET A 260 -6.37 22.57 -12.42
#